data_15520447454b265f1fbfb7bd22c6c852
#
_entry.id   15520447454b265f1fbfb7bd22c6c852
#
_cell.length_a   1.000
_cell.length_b   1.000
_cell.length_c   1.000
_cell.angle_alpha   90.00
_cell.angle_beta   90.00
_cell.angle_gamma   90.00
#
_symmetry.space_group_name_H-M   'P 1'
#
loop_
_entity.id
_entity.type
_entity.pdbx_description
1 polymer ?
#
loop_
_entity_poly.entity_id
_entity_poly.type
_entity_poly.pdbx_seq_one_letter_code
_entity_poly.pdbx_strand_id
1 'polypeptide(L)'
;METNHRRSFFKKLGSSLVATVGVVTGVNSLQTKSDMQIEEQQKPILEIKPMGFVWDTYDPFLFCVHHEDKFPVGNGEMGPEPQHLEGRSIGDDFIIRDGWRMYHGATVPGFPGHPHRGFETITVVREGFVDHSDSMGASGRYGEGDVQWMTAGRGVQHAEMFPLIHEDQENPMELFQIWLNLPKKSKMVDPHFKMLWSKDIPRYQVQVGEQKGVEVEVIAGEIENHKAPAPAPNSWAADPQNEVAIFNVKIEPGATFILPKASLGINRTIYFYQGEKLNIGDQTITKYNLAKVRSEMTLEIENISNIDAKILVLQGKPINEPVMQYGPFVMNTKEEIHQAFDEFNKTRFGGWPWQSYDVVHDKNTGRFAKYADGTFEAGS
;
A
#
# COMPACT_ATOMS: atom_id res chain seq x y z
N MET A 1 20.02 12.39 -23.15
CA MET A 1 19.11 13.44 -22.64
C MET A 1 17.98 12.86 -21.78
N GLU A 2 18.18 11.71 -21.14
CA GLU A 2 17.12 10.92 -20.48
C GLU A 2 17.04 11.06 -18.94
N THR A 3 17.80 11.94 -18.33
CA THR A 3 17.99 11.94 -16.86
C THR A 3 17.16 12.97 -16.09
N ASN A 4 16.40 13.83 -16.75
CA ASN A 4 15.72 14.95 -16.04
C ASN A 4 14.25 14.72 -15.67
N HIS A 5 13.53 13.78 -16.27
CA HIS A 5 12.10 13.59 -15.97
C HIS A 5 11.83 12.74 -14.71
N ARG A 6 12.73 11.82 -14.36
CA ARG A 6 12.57 10.96 -13.19
C ARG A 6 12.79 11.67 -11.83
N ARG A 7 13.28 12.89 -11.83
CA ARG A 7 13.53 13.68 -10.59
C ARG A 7 12.29 14.40 -10.03
N SER A 8 11.22 14.53 -10.80
CA SER A 8 10.07 15.38 -10.44
C SER A 8 9.15 14.72 -9.40
N PHE A 9 8.85 13.43 -9.54
CA PHE A 9 7.91 12.73 -8.66
C PHE A 9 8.38 12.70 -7.19
N PHE A 10 9.65 12.39 -6.96
CA PHE A 10 10.19 12.26 -5.60
C PHE A 10 10.52 13.59 -4.91
N LYS A 11 10.63 14.70 -5.67
CA LYS A 11 10.83 16.05 -5.07
C LYS A 11 9.57 16.63 -4.42
N LYS A 12 8.37 16.19 -4.83
CA LYS A 12 7.09 16.66 -4.24
C LYS A 12 6.75 16.00 -2.91
N LEU A 13 7.46 14.95 -2.52
CA LEU A 13 7.23 14.21 -1.27
C LEU A 13 7.91 14.82 -0.03
N GLY A 14 8.60 15.95 -0.17
CA GLY A 14 9.51 16.47 0.86
C GLY A 14 9.25 17.86 1.38
N SER A 15 8.02 18.39 1.50
CA SER A 15 7.83 19.63 2.26
C SER A 15 6.36 19.96 2.52
N SER A 16 5.89 19.69 3.73
CA SER A 16 4.81 20.45 4.38
C SER A 16 4.85 20.23 5.90
N LEU A 17 5.67 21.00 6.59
CA LEU A 17 5.48 21.29 8.01
C LEU A 17 5.08 22.76 8.10
N VAL A 18 3.82 23.04 8.38
CA VAL A 18 3.37 24.36 8.84
C VAL A 18 2.65 24.15 10.17
N ALA A 19 3.28 24.60 11.24
CA ALA A 19 2.67 24.69 12.56
C ALA A 19 1.85 25.97 12.64
N THR A 20 0.56 25.84 12.96
CA THR A 20 -0.29 26.99 13.31
C THR A 20 -0.65 26.91 14.78
N VAL A 21 -0.15 27.83 15.56
CA VAL A 21 -0.52 28.05 16.97
C VAL A 21 -1.77 28.92 17.01
N GLY A 22 -2.88 28.39 17.51
CA GLY A 22 -4.10 29.14 17.79
C GLY A 22 -4.33 29.21 19.30
N VAL A 23 -4.31 30.40 19.86
CA VAL A 23 -4.69 30.68 21.26
C VAL A 23 -6.20 30.88 21.32
N VAL A 24 -6.91 30.10 22.13
CA VAL A 24 -8.28 30.37 22.53
C VAL A 24 -8.34 30.44 24.06
N THR A 25 -8.76 31.59 24.55
CA THR A 25 -9.02 31.86 25.97
C THR A 25 -10.48 31.63 26.29
N GLY A 26 -10.71 30.95 27.42
CA GLY A 26 -11.82 31.31 28.28
C GLY A 26 -12.87 30.25 28.68
N VAL A 27 -12.87 29.97 29.94
CA VAL A 27 -13.96 29.65 30.91
C VAL A 27 -14.16 28.19 31.31
N ASN A 28 -13.56 27.89 32.45
CA ASN A 28 -13.97 27.06 33.62
C ASN A 28 -14.82 25.79 33.43
N SER A 29 -14.16 24.66 33.62
CA SER A 29 -14.50 23.73 34.72
C SER A 29 -13.16 23.18 35.27
N LEU A 30 -13.04 23.14 36.58
CA LEU A 30 -11.89 22.55 37.30
C LEU A 30 -11.95 21.02 37.16
N GLN A 31 -11.72 20.51 35.94
CA GLN A 31 -11.26 19.16 35.79
C GLN A 31 -9.79 19.12 36.20
N THR A 32 -9.44 18.27 37.14
CA THR A 32 -8.06 18.15 37.58
C THR A 32 -7.21 17.60 36.42
N LYS A 33 -5.91 17.93 36.35
CA LYS A 33 -5.01 17.37 35.33
C LYS A 33 -5.03 15.85 35.32
N SER A 34 -5.31 15.19 36.43
CA SER A 34 -5.48 13.75 36.56
C SER A 34 -6.73 13.24 35.88
N ASP A 35 -7.87 13.96 35.98
CA ASP A 35 -9.12 13.54 35.37
C ASP A 35 -9.06 13.70 33.83
N MET A 36 -8.44 14.77 33.35
CA MET A 36 -8.16 14.96 31.92
C MET A 36 -7.21 13.88 31.35
N GLN A 37 -6.18 13.48 32.10
CA GLN A 37 -5.28 12.40 31.70
C GLN A 37 -5.97 11.04 31.68
N ILE A 38 -6.90 10.78 32.63
CA ILE A 38 -7.67 9.52 32.65
C ILE A 38 -8.69 9.49 31.54
N GLU A 39 -9.39 10.59 31.21
CA GLU A 39 -10.29 10.67 30.08
C GLU A 39 -9.55 10.54 28.73
N GLU A 40 -8.36 11.15 28.60
CA GLU A 40 -7.53 11.02 27.40
C GLU A 40 -7.01 9.59 27.20
N GLN A 41 -6.71 8.87 28.29
CA GLN A 41 -6.32 7.45 28.27
C GLN A 41 -7.47 6.50 27.88
N GLN A 42 -8.72 6.93 27.98
CA GLN A 42 -9.90 6.11 27.62
C GLN A 42 -10.36 6.26 26.18
N LYS A 43 -9.88 7.29 25.45
CA LYS A 43 -10.28 7.51 24.05
C LYS A 43 -9.60 6.53 23.12
N PRO A 44 -10.36 5.78 22.30
CA PRO A 44 -9.77 4.81 21.37
C PRO A 44 -8.98 5.47 20.24
N ILE A 45 -9.38 6.66 19.81
CA ILE A 45 -8.74 7.41 18.70
C ILE A 45 -7.74 8.40 19.30
N LEU A 46 -6.50 8.31 18.79
CA LEU A 46 -5.39 9.20 19.14
C LEU A 46 -5.33 10.43 18.23
N GLU A 47 -5.66 10.24 16.94
CA GLU A 47 -5.57 11.27 15.93
C GLU A 47 -6.49 10.94 14.76
N ILE A 48 -7.10 11.98 14.15
CA ILE A 48 -7.83 11.90 12.87
C ILE A 48 -7.18 12.90 11.92
N LYS A 49 -6.87 12.45 10.70
CA LYS A 49 -6.34 13.31 9.64
C LYS A 49 -7.03 13.04 8.31
N PRO A 50 -7.21 14.06 7.45
CA PRO A 50 -7.61 13.84 6.07
C PRO A 50 -6.50 13.10 5.31
N MET A 51 -6.90 12.18 4.42
CA MET A 51 -5.99 11.48 3.53
C MET A 51 -5.78 12.28 2.24
N GLY A 52 -4.50 12.40 1.84
CA GLY A 52 -4.12 12.91 0.52
C GLY A 52 -3.98 11.79 -0.52
N PHE A 53 -3.30 12.07 -1.64
CA PHE A 53 -2.95 11.05 -2.64
C PHE A 53 -1.99 10.02 -2.03
N VAL A 54 -0.97 10.47 -1.31
CA VAL A 54 -0.11 9.63 -0.46
C VAL A 54 -0.65 9.71 0.95
N TRP A 55 -0.90 8.58 1.55
CA TRP A 55 -1.43 8.48 2.91
C TRP A 55 -0.32 8.58 3.94
N ASP A 56 -0.53 9.35 4.99
CA ASP A 56 0.38 9.38 6.15
C ASP A 56 0.42 8.01 6.79
N THR A 57 1.62 7.48 6.99
CA THR A 57 1.86 6.19 7.64
C THR A 57 2.70 6.35 8.90
N TYR A 58 2.69 5.31 9.74
CA TYR A 58 3.46 5.26 10.97
C TYR A 58 4.37 4.03 10.97
N ASP A 59 5.58 4.17 11.51
CA ASP A 59 6.54 3.05 11.67
C ASP A 59 5.81 1.78 12.16
N PRO A 60 5.96 0.61 11.49
CA PRO A 60 6.99 0.27 10.50
C PRO A 60 6.63 0.58 9.04
N PHE A 61 5.49 1.20 8.76
CA PHE A 61 5.09 1.55 7.40
C PHE A 61 5.67 2.92 7.01
N LEU A 62 6.12 3.03 5.76
CA LEU A 62 6.78 4.22 5.23
C LEU A 62 5.90 5.00 4.25
N PHE A 63 4.97 4.30 3.60
CA PHE A 63 4.22 4.83 2.49
C PHE A 63 2.98 3.96 2.26
N CYS A 64 1.89 4.60 1.87
CA CYS A 64 0.72 3.92 1.33
C CYS A 64 0.06 4.83 0.30
N VAL A 65 -0.33 4.27 -0.83
CA VAL A 65 -1.14 4.95 -1.83
C VAL A 65 -2.23 3.99 -2.31
N HIS A 66 -3.40 4.55 -2.58
CA HIS A 66 -4.53 3.86 -3.19
C HIS A 66 -4.70 4.36 -4.62
N HIS A 67 -4.55 3.46 -5.57
CA HIS A 67 -4.83 3.71 -6.98
C HIS A 67 -6.20 3.16 -7.31
N GLU A 68 -7.03 4.01 -7.88
CA GLU A 68 -8.34 3.66 -8.42
C GLU A 68 -8.43 4.34 -9.80
N ASP A 69 -8.48 3.54 -10.86
CA ASP A 69 -8.48 4.01 -12.23
C ASP A 69 -9.49 3.23 -13.07
N LYS A 70 -10.30 3.94 -13.84
CA LYS A 70 -11.27 3.38 -14.79
C LYS A 70 -10.66 3.39 -16.18
N PHE A 71 -9.68 2.52 -16.40
CA PHE A 71 -9.05 2.44 -17.71
C PHE A 71 -10.04 2.07 -18.81
N PRO A 72 -9.89 2.66 -20.01
CA PRO A 72 -10.75 2.33 -21.16
C PRO A 72 -10.49 0.91 -21.68
N VAL A 73 -11.19 0.54 -22.72
CA VAL A 73 -10.90 -0.68 -23.49
C VAL A 73 -9.48 -0.66 -24.03
N GLY A 74 -8.84 -1.81 -24.06
CA GLY A 74 -7.48 -1.97 -24.61
C GLY A 74 -7.44 -1.92 -26.14
N ASN A 75 -6.33 -1.47 -26.69
CA ASN A 75 -6.08 -1.32 -28.13
C ASN A 75 -5.48 -2.57 -28.80
N GLY A 76 -5.52 -3.73 -28.16
CA GLY A 76 -4.86 -4.95 -28.64
C GLY A 76 -3.39 -5.08 -28.24
N GLU A 77 -2.70 -3.98 -27.94
CA GLU A 77 -1.33 -3.91 -27.44
C GLU A 77 -1.29 -3.62 -25.92
N MET A 78 -2.40 -3.90 -25.22
CA MET A 78 -2.60 -3.70 -23.78
C MET A 78 -2.45 -2.25 -23.28
N GLY A 79 -2.50 -1.29 -24.16
CA GLY A 79 -2.58 0.15 -23.87
C GLY A 79 -3.93 0.74 -24.24
N PRO A 80 -4.19 2.01 -23.91
CA PRO A 80 -5.36 2.73 -24.40
C PRO A 80 -5.17 3.10 -25.88
N GLU A 81 -6.29 3.33 -26.56
CA GLU A 81 -6.27 3.87 -27.93
C GLU A 81 -5.54 5.22 -27.98
N PRO A 82 -4.76 5.54 -29.03
CA PRO A 82 -3.95 6.76 -29.13
C PRO A 82 -4.75 8.06 -28.88
N GLN A 83 -6.01 8.09 -29.28
CA GLN A 83 -6.90 9.26 -29.09
C GLN A 83 -7.14 9.57 -27.61
N HIS A 84 -7.07 8.60 -26.71
CA HIS A 84 -7.21 8.78 -25.26
C HIS A 84 -5.93 9.33 -24.62
N LEU A 85 -4.81 9.33 -25.32
CA LEU A 85 -3.53 9.87 -24.87
C LEU A 85 -3.36 11.36 -25.20
N GLU A 86 -4.18 11.92 -26.10
CA GLU A 86 -4.10 13.32 -26.49
C GLU A 86 -4.23 14.27 -25.29
N GLY A 87 -3.25 15.16 -25.16
CA GLY A 87 -3.21 16.16 -24.08
C GLY A 87 -2.91 15.62 -22.69
N ARG A 88 -2.47 14.35 -22.53
CA ARG A 88 -1.92 13.80 -21.30
C ARG A 88 -0.43 14.09 -21.18
N SER A 89 0.05 14.17 -19.94
CA SER A 89 1.49 14.36 -19.63
C SER A 89 2.21 13.00 -19.65
N ILE A 90 2.36 12.39 -20.83
CA ILE A 90 2.93 11.06 -20.97
C ILE A 90 4.30 10.97 -20.27
N GLY A 91 4.46 9.94 -19.41
CA GLY A 91 5.64 9.73 -18.57
C GLY A 91 5.60 10.45 -17.19
N ASP A 92 4.63 11.34 -16.97
CA ASP A 92 4.40 12.02 -15.66
C ASP A 92 2.91 12.39 -15.50
N ASP A 93 1.99 11.45 -15.79
CA ASP A 93 0.53 11.64 -15.77
C ASP A 93 -0.08 11.14 -14.46
N PHE A 94 -0.07 12.00 -13.43
CA PHE A 94 -0.60 11.70 -12.10
C PHE A 94 -1.92 12.40 -11.77
N ILE A 95 -2.45 13.17 -12.70
CA ILE A 95 -3.74 13.87 -12.53
C ILE A 95 -4.84 13.01 -13.17
N ILE A 96 -5.87 12.68 -12.38
CA ILE A 96 -7.02 11.94 -12.92
C ILE A 96 -7.68 12.79 -14.00
N ARG A 97 -7.74 12.21 -15.20
CA ARG A 97 -8.47 12.74 -16.34
C ARG A 97 -9.28 11.59 -16.95
N ASP A 98 -10.55 11.80 -17.18
CA ASP A 98 -11.50 10.80 -17.68
C ASP A 98 -11.57 9.54 -16.79
N GLY A 99 -11.26 9.70 -15.49
CA GLY A 99 -11.32 8.63 -14.49
C GLY A 99 -10.05 7.80 -14.33
N TRP A 100 -8.94 8.11 -15.04
CA TRP A 100 -7.72 7.30 -15.00
C TRP A 100 -6.44 8.11 -15.27
N ARG A 101 -5.27 7.47 -15.12
CA ARG A 101 -3.92 8.04 -15.25
C ARG A 101 -2.98 7.10 -16.00
N MET A 102 -2.02 7.63 -16.75
CA MET A 102 -0.93 6.84 -17.37
C MET A 102 0.24 6.61 -16.42
N TYR A 103 0.35 7.40 -15.35
CA TYR A 103 1.50 7.40 -14.45
C TYR A 103 2.81 7.71 -15.20
N HIS A 104 3.79 6.81 -15.16
CA HIS A 104 5.03 6.92 -15.92
C HIS A 104 5.02 6.12 -17.24
N GLY A 105 3.93 5.42 -17.52
CA GLY A 105 3.78 4.64 -18.73
C GLY A 105 3.71 5.52 -19.98
N ALA A 106 4.27 5.00 -21.08
CA ALA A 106 4.24 5.69 -22.39
C ALA A 106 3.12 5.16 -23.29
N THR A 107 2.98 3.85 -23.39
CA THR A 107 1.97 3.16 -24.23
C THR A 107 1.02 2.32 -23.39
N VAL A 108 1.52 1.72 -22.32
CA VAL A 108 0.74 0.99 -21.31
C VAL A 108 0.84 1.77 -19.99
N PRO A 109 -0.24 1.93 -19.24
CA PRO A 109 -0.18 2.60 -17.95
C PRO A 109 0.74 1.86 -16.98
N GLY A 110 1.29 2.58 -15.98
CA GLY A 110 2.08 1.96 -14.92
C GLY A 110 3.42 2.62 -14.65
N PHE A 111 4.31 1.85 -14.06
CA PHE A 111 5.62 2.28 -13.59
C PHE A 111 6.73 1.47 -14.26
N PRO A 112 7.30 1.95 -15.36
CA PRO A 112 8.44 1.31 -16.03
C PRO A 112 9.63 1.15 -15.09
N GLY A 113 10.53 0.25 -15.39
CA GLY A 113 11.66 -0.18 -14.57
C GLY A 113 12.32 0.94 -13.76
N HIS A 114 12.24 0.82 -12.43
CA HIS A 114 12.75 1.77 -11.44
C HIS A 114 13.36 1.02 -10.25
N PRO A 115 14.35 1.60 -9.55
CA PRO A 115 15.05 0.91 -8.48
C PRO A 115 14.38 1.10 -7.12
N HIS A 116 14.65 0.15 -6.20
CA HIS A 116 14.38 0.28 -4.76
C HIS A 116 15.53 -0.29 -3.93
N ARG A 117 15.70 0.21 -2.68
CA ARG A 117 16.64 -0.34 -1.70
C ARG A 117 16.15 -0.08 -0.27
N GLY A 118 16.32 -1.08 0.60
CA GLY A 118 16.25 -0.95 2.05
C GLY A 118 14.86 -1.05 2.68
N PHE A 119 13.86 -1.48 1.91
CA PHE A 119 12.48 -1.66 2.36
C PHE A 119 11.77 -2.73 1.52
N GLU A 120 10.49 -2.91 1.73
CA GLU A 120 9.62 -3.84 1.02
C GLU A 120 8.46 -3.11 0.38
N THR A 121 8.06 -3.54 -0.82
CA THR A 121 6.80 -3.17 -1.45
C THR A 121 5.80 -4.30 -1.29
N ILE A 122 4.56 -3.95 -0.94
CA ILE A 122 3.43 -4.85 -0.86
C ILE A 122 2.35 -4.25 -1.76
N THR A 123 2.18 -4.87 -2.91
CA THR A 123 1.22 -4.43 -3.93
C THR A 123 -0.02 -5.32 -3.84
N VAL A 124 -1.13 -4.75 -3.36
CA VAL A 124 -2.40 -5.44 -3.18
C VAL A 124 -3.31 -5.07 -4.33
N VAL A 125 -3.50 -5.94 -5.31
CA VAL A 125 -4.31 -5.68 -6.49
C VAL A 125 -5.72 -6.21 -6.26
N ARG A 126 -6.67 -5.28 -6.08
CA ARG A 126 -8.07 -5.60 -5.79
C ARG A 126 -8.86 -5.92 -7.05
N GLU A 127 -8.62 -5.15 -8.10
CA GLU A 127 -9.26 -5.23 -9.39
C GLU A 127 -8.25 -4.92 -10.48
N GLY A 128 -8.35 -5.58 -11.64
CA GLY A 128 -7.40 -5.45 -12.73
C GLY A 128 -6.11 -6.25 -12.53
N PHE A 129 -5.09 -5.93 -13.32
CA PHE A 129 -3.85 -6.72 -13.38
C PHE A 129 -2.61 -5.85 -13.34
N VAL A 130 -1.55 -6.39 -12.75
CA VAL A 130 -0.19 -5.85 -12.78
C VAL A 130 0.74 -6.86 -13.44
N ASP A 131 1.51 -6.39 -14.40
CA ASP A 131 2.64 -7.12 -14.98
C ASP A 131 3.92 -6.66 -14.30
N HIS A 132 4.56 -7.58 -13.59
CA HIS A 132 5.84 -7.39 -12.92
C HIS A 132 6.98 -8.00 -13.71
N SER A 133 8.11 -7.29 -13.74
CA SER A 133 9.41 -7.80 -14.18
C SER A 133 10.51 -7.15 -13.36
N ASP A 134 11.55 -7.88 -12.99
CA ASP A 134 12.61 -7.34 -12.14
C ASP A 134 14.04 -7.65 -12.62
N SER A 135 15.01 -7.02 -11.96
CA SER A 135 16.44 -7.17 -12.25
C SER A 135 17.03 -8.52 -11.83
N MET A 136 16.30 -9.34 -11.10
CA MET A 136 16.68 -10.72 -10.77
C MET A 136 16.27 -11.70 -11.87
N GLY A 137 15.44 -11.26 -12.84
CA GLY A 137 14.85 -12.11 -13.87
C GLY A 137 13.53 -12.77 -13.44
N ALA A 138 12.99 -12.38 -12.29
CA ALA A 138 11.65 -12.77 -11.90
C ALA A 138 10.61 -11.95 -12.66
N SER A 139 9.43 -12.55 -12.89
CA SER A 139 8.33 -11.93 -13.62
C SER A 139 6.99 -12.51 -13.18
N GLY A 140 5.90 -11.80 -13.46
CA GLY A 140 4.58 -12.30 -13.13
C GLY A 140 3.46 -11.38 -13.63
N ARG A 141 2.29 -11.95 -13.82
CA ARG A 141 1.01 -11.24 -13.91
C ARG A 141 0.16 -11.63 -12.73
N TYR A 142 -0.33 -10.67 -12.00
CA TYR A 142 -1.16 -10.89 -10.82
C TYR A 142 -2.25 -9.82 -10.73
N GLY A 143 -3.36 -10.16 -10.06
CA GLY A 143 -4.51 -9.28 -9.95
C GLY A 143 -5.69 -9.99 -9.31
N GLU A 144 -6.87 -9.35 -9.33
CA GLU A 144 -8.12 -9.96 -8.85
C GLU A 144 -8.00 -10.51 -7.41
N GLY A 145 -7.40 -9.71 -6.52
CA GLY A 145 -7.19 -10.04 -5.12
C GLY A 145 -5.83 -10.64 -4.77
N ASP A 146 -4.93 -10.82 -5.74
CA ASP A 146 -3.56 -11.26 -5.47
C ASP A 146 -2.72 -10.16 -4.82
N VAL A 147 -1.67 -10.57 -4.11
CA VAL A 147 -0.73 -9.66 -3.47
C VAL A 147 0.69 -10.06 -3.84
N GLN A 148 1.48 -9.08 -4.30
CA GLN A 148 2.92 -9.23 -4.45
C GLN A 148 3.63 -8.66 -3.23
N TRP A 149 4.55 -9.44 -2.65
CA TRP A 149 5.45 -8.99 -1.59
C TRP A 149 6.88 -9.03 -2.10
N MET A 150 7.51 -7.87 -2.27
CA MET A 150 8.89 -7.79 -2.75
C MET A 150 9.78 -7.11 -1.70
N THR A 151 10.78 -7.83 -1.23
CA THR A 151 11.88 -7.29 -0.43
C THR A 151 12.90 -6.66 -1.38
N ALA A 152 13.08 -5.34 -1.34
CA ALA A 152 14.12 -4.69 -2.14
C ALA A 152 15.53 -4.93 -1.57
N GLY A 153 15.65 -5.06 -0.25
CA GLY A 153 16.91 -5.40 0.42
C GLY A 153 18.07 -4.53 -0.04
N ARG A 154 19.18 -5.16 -0.46
CA ARG A 154 20.38 -4.46 -0.95
C ARG A 154 20.21 -3.74 -2.29
N GLY A 155 19.08 -3.93 -2.95
CA GLY A 155 18.73 -3.22 -4.17
C GLY A 155 18.17 -4.13 -5.27
N VAL A 156 17.11 -3.68 -5.90
CA VAL A 156 16.42 -4.30 -7.03
C VAL A 156 15.89 -3.22 -7.94
N GLN A 157 15.76 -3.50 -9.24
CA GLN A 157 14.91 -2.73 -10.14
C GLN A 157 13.70 -3.59 -10.49
N HIS A 158 12.52 -2.95 -10.58
CA HIS A 158 11.33 -3.61 -11.08
C HIS A 158 10.47 -2.69 -11.94
N ALA A 159 9.63 -3.28 -12.76
CA ALA A 159 8.55 -2.62 -13.47
C ALA A 159 7.22 -3.15 -12.94
N GLU A 160 6.23 -2.28 -12.86
CA GLU A 160 4.84 -2.58 -12.53
C GLU A 160 3.95 -1.92 -13.59
N MET A 161 3.62 -2.67 -14.63
CA MET A 161 2.77 -2.19 -15.73
C MET A 161 1.33 -2.65 -15.51
N PHE A 162 0.37 -1.85 -15.97
CA PHE A 162 -1.06 -2.12 -15.82
C PHE A 162 -1.68 -2.45 -17.17
N PRO A 163 -1.59 -3.72 -17.61
CA PRO A 163 -2.03 -4.11 -18.94
C PRO A 163 -3.56 -4.03 -19.07
N LEU A 164 -4.03 -3.35 -20.11
CA LEU A 164 -5.44 -3.30 -20.47
C LEU A 164 -5.76 -4.54 -21.33
N ILE A 165 -6.05 -5.66 -20.68
CA ILE A 165 -6.21 -6.96 -21.36
C ILE A 165 -7.56 -7.12 -22.07
N HIS A 166 -8.60 -6.38 -21.64
CA HIS A 166 -9.93 -6.43 -22.24
C HIS A 166 -10.03 -5.43 -23.39
N GLU A 167 -10.43 -5.93 -24.57
CA GLU A 167 -10.62 -5.15 -25.79
C GLU A 167 -12.10 -4.86 -26.08
N ASP A 168 -13.02 -5.40 -25.31
CA ASP A 168 -14.47 -5.32 -25.47
C ASP A 168 -15.18 -4.68 -24.27
N GLN A 169 -14.46 -4.43 -23.19
CA GLN A 169 -14.95 -3.77 -21.98
C GLN A 169 -13.85 -2.92 -21.33
N GLU A 170 -14.23 -2.04 -20.39
CA GLU A 170 -13.29 -1.27 -19.59
C GLU A 170 -12.37 -2.18 -18.77
N ASN A 171 -11.21 -1.66 -18.40
CA ASN A 171 -10.21 -2.34 -17.58
C ASN A 171 -10.05 -1.60 -16.25
N PRO A 172 -11.00 -1.70 -15.33
CA PRO A 172 -10.88 -1.03 -14.04
C PRO A 172 -9.69 -1.57 -13.25
N MET A 173 -9.07 -0.69 -12.46
CA MET A 173 -7.92 -0.99 -11.61
C MET A 173 -8.16 -0.44 -10.21
N GLU A 174 -8.03 -1.30 -9.21
CA GLU A 174 -7.93 -0.89 -7.80
C GLU A 174 -6.74 -1.59 -7.15
N LEU A 175 -5.77 -0.83 -6.65
CA LEU A 175 -4.64 -1.39 -5.92
C LEU A 175 -4.15 -0.49 -4.78
N PHE A 176 -3.55 -1.13 -3.77
CA PHE A 176 -2.75 -0.45 -2.75
C PHE A 176 -1.28 -0.75 -2.97
N GLN A 177 -0.46 0.31 -2.98
CA GLN A 177 0.98 0.18 -2.89
C GLN A 177 1.41 0.56 -1.48
N ILE A 178 1.91 -0.40 -0.72
CA ILE A 178 2.29 -0.24 0.68
C ILE A 178 3.79 -0.46 0.80
N TRP A 179 4.51 0.44 1.48
CA TRP A 179 5.91 0.24 1.79
C TRP A 179 6.09 -0.11 3.27
N LEU A 180 6.69 -1.24 3.53
CA LEU A 180 7.06 -1.71 4.86
C LEU A 180 8.57 -1.57 5.03
N ASN A 181 9.01 -0.91 6.11
CA ASN A 181 10.42 -0.69 6.38
C ASN A 181 11.11 -1.99 6.82
N LEU A 182 12.40 -2.08 6.52
CA LEU A 182 13.28 -3.11 7.06
C LEU A 182 14.15 -2.51 8.19
N PRO A 183 14.38 -3.25 9.29
CA PRO A 183 15.36 -2.84 10.29
C PRO A 183 16.77 -2.82 9.66
N LYS A 184 17.67 -2.03 10.21
CA LYS A 184 19.04 -1.85 9.71
C LYS A 184 19.73 -3.16 9.37
N LYS A 185 19.57 -4.17 10.24
CA LYS A 185 20.15 -5.51 10.06
C LYS A 185 19.67 -6.24 8.81
N SER A 186 18.48 -5.89 8.29
CA SER A 186 17.84 -6.52 7.12
C SER A 186 17.84 -5.65 5.87
N LYS A 187 18.30 -4.38 5.94
CA LYS A 187 18.28 -3.48 4.77
C LYS A 187 19.19 -3.95 3.61
N MET A 188 20.19 -4.76 3.89
CA MET A 188 21.15 -5.23 2.90
C MET A 188 21.05 -6.75 2.63
N VAL A 189 19.91 -7.35 2.96
CA VAL A 189 19.62 -8.75 2.57
C VAL A 189 19.41 -8.86 1.06
N ASP A 190 19.50 -10.09 0.53
CA ASP A 190 19.19 -10.33 -0.88
C ASP A 190 17.74 -9.94 -1.22
N PRO A 191 17.50 -9.35 -2.37
CA PRO A 191 16.15 -9.10 -2.85
C PRO A 191 15.33 -10.39 -2.93
N HIS A 192 14.05 -10.28 -2.68
CA HIS A 192 13.15 -11.43 -2.69
C HIS A 192 11.79 -11.02 -3.27
N PHE A 193 11.27 -11.85 -4.13
CA PHE A 193 9.94 -11.72 -4.72
C PHE A 193 9.06 -12.85 -4.22
N LYS A 194 7.84 -12.56 -3.81
CA LYS A 194 6.87 -13.54 -3.35
C LYS A 194 5.47 -13.17 -3.81
N MET A 195 4.75 -14.16 -4.36
CA MET A 195 3.34 -14.04 -4.67
C MET A 195 2.47 -14.64 -3.56
N LEU A 196 1.43 -13.92 -3.17
CA LEU A 196 0.37 -14.40 -2.33
C LEU A 196 -0.90 -14.42 -3.20
N TRP A 197 -1.32 -15.62 -3.58
CA TRP A 197 -2.49 -15.77 -4.45
C TRP A 197 -3.79 -15.50 -3.68
N SER A 198 -4.75 -14.87 -4.30
CA SER A 198 -6.05 -14.50 -3.71
C SER A 198 -6.77 -15.69 -3.04
N LYS A 199 -6.65 -16.88 -3.62
CA LYS A 199 -7.23 -18.14 -3.07
C LYS A 199 -6.62 -18.56 -1.74
N ASP A 200 -5.34 -18.16 -1.50
CA ASP A 200 -4.58 -18.52 -0.30
C ASP A 200 -4.64 -17.42 0.77
N ILE A 201 -5.19 -16.24 0.44
CA ILE A 201 -5.41 -15.14 1.38
C ILE A 201 -6.73 -15.39 2.11
N PRO A 202 -6.69 -15.60 3.44
CA PRO A 202 -7.89 -15.90 4.19
C PRO A 202 -8.89 -14.73 4.20
N ARG A 203 -10.16 -15.05 4.08
CA ARG A 203 -11.27 -14.11 4.28
C ARG A 203 -12.05 -14.52 5.52
N TYR A 204 -11.94 -13.69 6.55
CA TYR A 204 -12.74 -13.80 7.75
C TYR A 204 -14.07 -13.09 7.52
N GLN A 205 -15.16 -13.81 7.69
CA GLN A 205 -16.52 -13.28 7.49
C GLN A 205 -17.32 -13.38 8.77
N VAL A 206 -17.94 -12.28 9.16
CA VAL A 206 -18.89 -12.23 10.26
C VAL A 206 -20.25 -11.87 9.70
N GLN A 207 -21.22 -12.76 9.85
CA GLN A 207 -22.61 -12.45 9.55
C GLN A 207 -23.35 -12.12 10.85
N VAL A 208 -24.03 -10.99 10.87
CA VAL A 208 -24.90 -10.58 11.96
C VAL A 208 -26.34 -10.63 11.48
N GLY A 209 -27.05 -11.76 11.75
CA GLY A 209 -28.41 -12.00 11.27
C GLY A 209 -28.45 -12.31 9.77
N GLU A 210 -29.59 -12.06 9.13
CA GLU A 210 -29.82 -12.42 7.71
C GLU A 210 -29.25 -11.42 6.70
N GLN A 211 -28.74 -10.25 7.10
CA GLN A 211 -28.51 -9.14 6.16
C GLN A 211 -27.27 -8.27 6.41
N LYS A 212 -26.42 -8.53 7.40
CA LYS A 212 -25.35 -7.60 7.71
C LYS A 212 -24.04 -8.32 7.95
N GLY A 213 -23.07 -8.06 7.11
CA GLY A 213 -21.80 -8.74 7.11
C GLY A 213 -20.59 -7.82 7.24
N VAL A 214 -19.53 -8.42 7.75
CA VAL A 214 -18.17 -7.88 7.68
C VAL A 214 -17.32 -8.92 6.99
N GLU A 215 -16.53 -8.51 6.02
CA GLU A 215 -15.50 -9.33 5.39
C GLU A 215 -14.14 -8.72 5.63
N VAL A 216 -13.19 -9.52 6.10
CA VAL A 216 -11.81 -9.12 6.34
C VAL A 216 -10.88 -9.97 5.50
N GLU A 217 -10.17 -9.38 4.55
CA GLU A 217 -9.04 -10.02 3.89
C GLU A 217 -7.81 -9.88 4.76
N VAL A 218 -7.21 -11.02 5.09
CA VAL A 218 -6.05 -11.10 5.99
C VAL A 218 -4.78 -11.21 5.14
N ILE A 219 -4.23 -10.05 4.74
CA ILE A 219 -3.05 -9.98 3.85
C ILE A 219 -1.77 -10.23 4.63
N ALA A 220 -1.69 -9.72 5.86
CA ALA A 220 -0.63 -9.99 6.81
C ALA A 220 -1.21 -10.11 8.22
N GLY A 221 -0.55 -10.86 9.09
CA GLY A 221 -0.96 -11.08 10.48
C GLY A 221 -2.03 -12.15 10.62
N GLU A 222 -2.83 -12.02 11.66
CA GLU A 222 -3.86 -12.99 12.03
C GLU A 222 -5.04 -12.27 12.68
N ILE A 223 -6.26 -12.71 12.38
CA ILE A 223 -7.47 -12.29 13.09
C ILE A 223 -8.31 -13.54 13.36
N GLU A 224 -8.75 -13.70 14.61
CA GLU A 224 -9.40 -14.92 15.09
C GLU A 224 -8.53 -16.15 14.71
N ASN A 225 -9.03 -17.07 13.94
CA ASN A 225 -8.27 -18.25 13.51
C ASN A 225 -7.83 -18.16 12.02
N HIS A 226 -7.84 -16.95 11.45
CA HIS A 226 -7.49 -16.70 10.06
C HIS A 226 -6.11 -16.06 10.00
N LYS A 227 -5.11 -16.87 9.65
CA LYS A 227 -3.71 -16.45 9.57
C LYS A 227 -3.31 -16.24 8.10
N ALA A 228 -2.75 -15.08 7.81
CA ALA A 228 -2.21 -14.76 6.50
C ALA A 228 -1.11 -15.74 6.05
N PRO A 229 -0.90 -15.91 4.73
CA PRO A 229 0.28 -16.59 4.21
C PRO A 229 1.56 -15.95 4.74
N ALA A 230 2.63 -16.74 4.86
CA ALA A 230 3.90 -16.23 5.34
C ALA A 230 4.43 -15.10 4.41
N PRO A 231 4.91 -13.97 4.95
CA PRO A 231 5.51 -12.89 4.17
C PRO A 231 6.87 -13.30 3.60
N ALA A 232 7.59 -12.35 2.98
CA ALA A 232 8.98 -12.55 2.57
C ALA A 232 9.87 -12.92 3.79
N PRO A 233 10.89 -13.78 3.64
CA PRO A 233 11.62 -14.37 4.78
C PRO A 233 12.33 -13.38 5.70
N ASN A 234 12.81 -12.26 5.15
CA ASN A 234 13.54 -11.22 5.89
C ASN A 234 12.66 -10.02 6.26
N SER A 235 11.36 -10.12 6.03
CA SER A 235 10.40 -9.09 6.36
C SER A 235 10.30 -8.84 7.85
N TRP A 236 10.00 -7.58 8.22
CA TRP A 236 9.62 -7.26 9.60
C TRP A 236 8.36 -8.03 10.04
N ALA A 237 7.49 -8.32 9.08
CA ALA A 237 6.28 -9.12 9.29
C ALA A 237 6.54 -10.62 9.51
N ALA A 238 7.75 -11.13 9.25
CA ALA A 238 8.05 -12.54 9.42
C ALA A 238 8.19 -12.97 10.89
N ASP A 239 8.48 -12.02 11.78
CA ASP A 239 8.50 -12.28 13.22
C ASP A 239 7.12 -11.95 13.84
N PRO A 240 6.39 -12.96 14.35
CA PRO A 240 5.07 -12.75 14.97
C PRO A 240 5.07 -11.75 16.13
N GLN A 241 6.22 -11.56 16.81
CA GLN A 241 6.34 -10.59 17.91
C GLN A 241 6.27 -9.12 17.44
N ASN A 242 6.37 -8.89 16.13
CA ASN A 242 6.22 -7.57 15.54
C ASN A 242 4.75 -7.22 15.24
N GLU A 243 3.84 -8.18 15.38
CA GLU A 243 2.39 -8.02 15.22
C GLU A 243 2.01 -7.20 13.98
N VAL A 244 2.76 -7.39 12.87
CA VAL A 244 2.44 -6.73 11.62
C VAL A 244 1.15 -7.31 11.05
N ALA A 245 0.17 -6.46 10.83
CA ALA A 245 -1.09 -6.82 10.20
C ALA A 245 -1.47 -5.83 9.10
N ILE A 246 -1.98 -6.37 8.01
CA ILE A 246 -2.58 -5.65 6.89
C ILE A 246 -3.93 -6.30 6.64
N PHE A 247 -5.01 -5.58 6.98
CA PHE A 247 -6.37 -6.04 6.77
C PHE A 247 -7.10 -5.10 5.83
N ASN A 248 -7.70 -5.64 4.79
CA ASN A 248 -8.67 -4.90 4.01
C ASN A 248 -10.07 -5.37 4.42
N VAL A 249 -10.89 -4.42 4.92
CA VAL A 249 -12.15 -4.73 5.58
C VAL A 249 -13.30 -4.07 4.85
N LYS A 250 -14.29 -4.86 4.48
CA LYS A 250 -15.58 -4.43 3.98
C LYS A 250 -16.61 -4.55 5.11
N ILE A 251 -17.38 -3.48 5.34
CA ILE A 251 -18.42 -3.41 6.37
C ILE A 251 -19.73 -3.00 5.69
N GLU A 252 -20.70 -3.87 5.66
CA GLU A 252 -22.02 -3.59 5.08
C GLU A 252 -22.80 -2.54 5.90
N PRO A 253 -23.85 -1.90 5.34
CA PRO A 253 -24.65 -0.91 6.04
C PRO A 253 -25.21 -1.42 7.38
N GLY A 254 -24.90 -0.70 8.46
CA GLY A 254 -25.31 -1.01 9.84
C GLY A 254 -24.66 -2.26 10.43
N ALA A 255 -23.62 -2.80 9.81
CA ALA A 255 -22.78 -3.84 10.42
C ALA A 255 -21.70 -3.21 11.30
N THR A 256 -21.21 -3.97 12.27
CA THR A 256 -20.13 -3.58 13.20
C THR A 256 -18.98 -4.57 13.08
N PHE A 257 -17.79 -4.06 12.79
CA PHE A 257 -16.54 -4.80 12.84
C PHE A 257 -15.90 -4.66 14.21
N ILE A 258 -15.60 -5.78 14.85
CA ILE A 258 -14.83 -5.82 16.10
C ILE A 258 -13.36 -6.04 15.75
N LEU A 259 -12.55 -4.99 15.83
CA LEU A 259 -11.11 -5.07 15.63
C LEU A 259 -10.45 -5.45 16.98
N PRO A 260 -9.87 -6.66 17.11
CA PRO A 260 -9.29 -7.13 18.36
C PRO A 260 -8.13 -6.23 18.83
N LYS A 261 -7.91 -6.20 20.14
CA LYS A 261 -6.72 -5.55 20.69
C LYS A 261 -5.42 -6.24 20.25
N ALA A 262 -4.35 -5.46 20.15
CA ALA A 262 -2.97 -5.91 20.00
C ALA A 262 -2.15 -5.50 21.25
N SER A 263 -0.85 -5.74 21.24
CA SER A 263 0.02 -5.36 22.36
C SER A 263 0.15 -3.83 22.49
N LEU A 264 0.45 -3.39 23.70
CA LEU A 264 0.78 -2.00 23.96
C LEU A 264 2.05 -1.59 23.21
N GLY A 265 2.04 -0.40 22.58
CA GLY A 265 3.18 0.13 21.83
C GLY A 265 3.21 -0.27 20.35
N ILE A 266 2.24 -1.03 19.88
CA ILE A 266 2.01 -1.27 18.47
C ILE A 266 1.38 -0.02 17.82
N ASN A 267 1.86 0.42 16.67
CA ASN A 267 1.15 1.42 15.88
C ASN A 267 0.00 0.76 15.12
N ARG A 268 -1.16 1.40 15.15
CA ARG A 268 -2.34 0.94 14.41
C ARG A 268 -3.06 2.13 13.81
N THR A 269 -3.35 2.04 12.51
CA THR A 269 -4.04 3.09 11.75
C THR A 269 -5.14 2.48 10.90
N ILE A 270 -6.30 3.11 10.91
CA ILE A 270 -7.47 2.77 10.10
C ILE A 270 -7.59 3.83 9.03
N TYR A 271 -7.57 3.44 7.76
CA TYR A 271 -7.73 4.30 6.59
C TYR A 271 -9.11 4.07 6.00
N PHE A 272 -10.00 5.03 6.12
CA PHE A 272 -11.37 4.94 5.61
C PHE A 272 -11.43 5.50 4.18
N TYR A 273 -11.35 4.62 3.18
CA TYR A 273 -11.19 5.01 1.79
C TYR A 273 -12.45 4.90 0.93
N GLN A 274 -13.46 4.10 1.33
CA GLN A 274 -14.74 3.98 0.63
C GLN A 274 -15.91 3.91 1.61
N GLY A 275 -17.04 4.56 1.27
CA GLY A 275 -18.22 4.70 2.11
C GLY A 275 -18.55 6.16 2.36
N GLU A 276 -19.31 6.48 3.41
CA GLU A 276 -19.66 7.86 3.79
C GLU A 276 -19.23 8.17 5.21
N LYS A 277 -19.68 7.38 6.20
CA LYS A 277 -19.46 7.60 7.63
C LYS A 277 -19.29 6.28 8.37
N LEU A 278 -18.35 6.27 9.30
CA LEU A 278 -18.13 5.20 10.27
C LEU A 278 -18.14 5.78 11.68
N ASN A 279 -18.64 5.02 12.65
CA ASN A 279 -18.35 5.24 14.06
C ASN A 279 -17.18 4.35 14.47
N ILE A 280 -16.20 4.91 15.21
CA ILE A 280 -15.16 4.17 15.92
C ILE A 280 -15.31 4.50 17.40
N GLY A 281 -15.89 3.59 18.18
CA GLY A 281 -16.36 3.89 19.51
C GLY A 281 -17.44 4.99 19.45
N ASP A 282 -17.21 6.09 20.16
CA ASP A 282 -18.13 7.25 20.25
C ASP A 282 -17.85 8.36 19.19
N GLN A 283 -16.85 8.17 18.30
CA GLN A 283 -16.44 9.19 17.35
C GLN A 283 -16.82 8.80 15.92
N THR A 284 -17.46 9.74 15.20
CA THR A 284 -17.77 9.58 13.78
C THR A 284 -16.66 10.12 12.92
N ILE A 285 -16.21 9.30 11.95
CA ILE A 285 -15.29 9.69 10.88
C ILE A 285 -15.96 9.64 9.51
N THR A 286 -15.53 10.50 8.62
CA THR A 286 -16.00 10.54 7.22
C THR A 286 -14.98 9.93 6.28
N LYS A 287 -15.43 9.54 5.08
CA LYS A 287 -14.56 9.04 4.00
C LYS A 287 -13.35 9.94 3.77
N TYR A 288 -12.25 9.35 3.37
CA TYR A 288 -10.93 9.98 3.14
C TYR A 288 -10.31 10.59 4.39
N ASN A 289 -10.58 9.99 5.55
CA ASN A 289 -9.84 10.25 6.78
C ASN A 289 -9.16 8.97 7.27
N LEU A 290 -7.98 9.13 7.85
CA LEU A 290 -7.33 8.12 8.65
C LEU A 290 -7.60 8.38 10.14
N ALA A 291 -7.67 7.31 10.91
CA ALA A 291 -7.70 7.35 12.36
C ALA A 291 -6.53 6.54 12.93
N LYS A 292 -5.59 7.20 13.62
CA LYS A 292 -4.61 6.53 14.45
C LYS A 292 -5.27 6.14 15.76
N VAL A 293 -5.21 4.87 16.11
CA VAL A 293 -5.96 4.32 17.25
C VAL A 293 -5.06 3.61 18.26
N ARG A 294 -5.55 3.47 19.49
CA ARG A 294 -4.88 2.66 20.52
C ARG A 294 -4.95 1.19 20.15
N SER A 295 -3.78 0.57 20.00
CA SER A 295 -3.70 -0.85 19.63
C SER A 295 -4.14 -1.77 20.76
N GLU A 296 -3.92 -1.37 22.01
CA GLU A 296 -4.24 -2.13 23.21
C GLU A 296 -5.74 -2.19 23.55
N MET A 297 -6.58 -1.52 22.77
CA MET A 297 -8.04 -1.54 22.93
C MET A 297 -8.69 -2.37 21.81
N THR A 298 -9.71 -3.12 22.18
CA THR A 298 -10.68 -3.67 21.19
C THR A 298 -11.54 -2.52 20.70
N LEU A 299 -11.73 -2.42 19.40
CA LEU A 299 -12.47 -1.32 18.78
C LEU A 299 -13.73 -1.85 18.10
N GLU A 300 -14.83 -1.15 18.33
CA GLU A 300 -16.06 -1.32 17.56
C GLU A 300 -16.08 -0.29 16.43
N ILE A 301 -16.19 -0.77 15.19
CA ILE A 301 -16.22 0.04 13.98
C ILE A 301 -17.55 -0.24 13.27
N GLU A 302 -18.48 0.70 13.38
CA GLU A 302 -19.82 0.56 12.83
C GLU A 302 -19.97 1.36 11.53
N ASN A 303 -20.49 0.73 10.50
CA ASN A 303 -20.91 1.44 9.29
C ASN A 303 -22.31 2.04 9.48
N ILE A 304 -22.36 3.34 9.72
CA ILE A 304 -23.61 4.11 9.89
C ILE A 304 -24.15 4.69 8.57
N SER A 305 -23.58 4.30 7.44
CA SER A 305 -24.01 4.70 6.10
C SER A 305 -25.01 3.73 5.49
N ASN A 306 -25.59 4.11 4.35
CA ASN A 306 -26.49 3.25 3.56
C ASN A 306 -25.77 2.49 2.44
N ILE A 307 -24.46 2.62 2.33
CA ILE A 307 -23.60 1.94 1.36
C ILE A 307 -22.47 1.23 2.08
N ASP A 308 -21.85 0.26 1.44
CA ASP A 308 -20.69 -0.44 1.97
C ASP A 308 -19.58 0.53 2.34
N ALA A 309 -18.96 0.29 3.48
CA ALA A 309 -17.74 0.96 3.89
C ALA A 309 -16.54 0.03 3.69
N LYS A 310 -15.42 0.59 3.20
CA LYS A 310 -14.16 -0.15 3.16
C LYS A 310 -13.07 0.61 3.89
N ILE A 311 -12.32 -0.12 4.69
CA ILE A 311 -11.16 0.40 5.43
C ILE A 311 -9.94 -0.48 5.17
N LEU A 312 -8.76 0.14 5.14
CA LEU A 312 -7.48 -0.56 5.26
C LEU A 312 -6.96 -0.37 6.68
N VAL A 313 -6.55 -1.46 7.34
CA VAL A 313 -5.90 -1.42 8.65
C VAL A 313 -4.44 -1.75 8.46
N LEU A 314 -3.56 -0.83 8.85
CA LEU A 314 -2.12 -1.04 8.93
C LEU A 314 -1.70 -1.06 10.39
N GLN A 315 -1.09 -2.16 10.82
CA GLN A 315 -0.66 -2.38 12.19
C GLN A 315 0.75 -2.95 12.21
N GLY A 316 1.56 -2.58 13.21
CA GLY A 316 2.84 -3.22 13.45
C GLY A 316 3.66 -2.57 14.55
N LYS A 317 4.56 -3.35 15.14
CA LYS A 317 5.54 -2.86 16.09
C LYS A 317 6.49 -1.89 15.40
N PRO A 318 6.66 -0.68 15.94
CA PRO A 318 7.63 0.26 15.38
C PRO A 318 9.04 -0.31 15.45
N ILE A 319 9.81 -0.10 14.38
CA ILE A 319 11.23 -0.50 14.31
C ILE A 319 12.07 0.40 15.22
N ASN A 320 11.64 1.67 15.38
CA ASN A 320 12.32 2.67 16.21
C ASN A 320 13.78 2.91 15.82
N GLU A 321 14.11 2.80 14.53
CA GLU A 321 15.40 3.17 13.99
C GLU A 321 15.30 4.45 13.16
N PRO A 322 16.39 5.23 13.01
CA PRO A 322 16.39 6.39 12.12
C PRO A 322 15.98 6.01 10.69
N VAL A 323 15.13 6.81 10.08
CA VAL A 323 14.69 6.63 8.68
C VAL A 323 15.20 7.81 7.87
N MET A 324 16.00 7.50 6.84
CA MET A 324 16.40 8.44 5.81
C MET A 324 15.87 7.94 4.47
N GLN A 325 14.88 8.66 3.94
CA GLN A 325 14.30 8.39 2.64
C GLN A 325 14.68 9.49 1.66
N TYR A 326 15.19 9.09 0.49
CA TYR A 326 15.37 10.00 -0.62
C TYR A 326 15.15 9.26 -1.94
N GLY A 327 14.15 9.73 -2.69
CA GLY A 327 13.71 9.04 -3.91
C GLY A 327 13.30 7.60 -3.61
N PRO A 328 13.82 6.62 -4.37
CA PRO A 328 13.42 5.21 -4.27
C PRO A 328 14.21 4.42 -3.20
N PHE A 329 15.00 5.09 -2.36
CA PHE A 329 15.88 4.44 -1.38
C PHE A 329 15.51 4.85 0.05
N VAL A 330 15.50 3.86 0.96
CA VAL A 330 15.23 4.05 2.38
C VAL A 330 16.32 3.38 3.20
N MET A 331 17.16 4.20 3.82
CA MET A 331 18.28 3.75 4.65
C MET A 331 18.18 4.37 6.05
N ASN A 332 19.23 4.26 6.87
CA ASN A 332 19.25 4.84 8.20
C ASN A 332 20.02 6.18 8.26
N THR A 333 20.92 6.45 7.29
CA THR A 333 21.73 7.68 7.26
C THR A 333 21.81 8.29 5.85
N LYS A 334 22.21 9.55 5.77
CA LYS A 334 22.43 10.24 4.48
C LYS A 334 23.58 9.62 3.69
N GLU A 335 24.62 9.17 4.38
CA GLU A 335 25.79 8.53 3.80
C GLU A 335 25.38 7.22 3.11
N GLU A 336 24.52 6.43 3.75
CA GLU A 336 23.97 5.18 3.18
C GLU A 336 23.10 5.47 1.94
N ILE A 337 22.35 6.58 1.93
CA ILE A 337 21.60 7.03 0.74
C ILE A 337 22.55 7.39 -0.40
N HIS A 338 23.63 8.15 -0.13
CA HIS A 338 24.63 8.48 -1.15
C HIS A 338 25.28 7.21 -1.73
N GLN A 339 25.66 6.27 -0.86
CA GLN A 339 26.18 4.97 -1.28
C GLN A 339 25.19 4.21 -2.17
N ALA A 340 23.89 4.23 -1.84
CA ALA A 340 22.85 3.59 -2.65
C ALA A 340 22.78 4.18 -4.07
N PHE A 341 22.84 5.51 -4.21
CA PHE A 341 22.89 6.16 -5.51
C PHE A 341 24.18 5.86 -6.29
N ASP A 342 25.33 5.91 -5.63
CA ASP A 342 26.63 5.62 -6.24
C ASP A 342 26.67 4.16 -6.75
N GLU A 343 26.18 3.24 -5.95
CA GLU A 343 26.12 1.82 -6.33
C GLU A 343 25.12 1.58 -7.47
N PHE A 344 23.92 2.16 -7.39
CA PHE A 344 22.96 2.07 -8.48
C PHE A 344 23.52 2.65 -9.79
N ASN A 345 24.19 3.79 -9.73
CA ASN A 345 24.81 4.40 -10.92
C ASN A 345 25.89 3.51 -11.55
N LYS A 346 26.66 2.79 -10.73
CA LYS A 346 27.74 1.89 -11.17
C LYS A 346 27.23 0.54 -11.66
N THR A 347 26.28 -0.04 -10.95
CA THR A 347 25.92 -1.48 -11.11
C THR A 347 24.51 -1.70 -11.64
N ARG A 348 23.65 -0.68 -11.57
CA ARG A 348 22.21 -0.83 -11.85
C ARG A 348 21.55 -1.95 -11.02
N PHE A 349 22.10 -2.25 -9.83
CA PHE A 349 21.69 -3.37 -8.96
C PHE A 349 21.59 -4.71 -9.71
N GLY A 350 22.61 -5.03 -10.51
CA GLY A 350 22.66 -6.25 -11.31
C GLY A 350 22.23 -6.10 -12.77
N GLY A 351 21.78 -4.92 -13.16
CA GLY A 351 21.37 -4.62 -14.54
C GLY A 351 19.87 -4.79 -14.78
N TRP A 352 19.50 -4.97 -16.04
CA TRP A 352 18.11 -5.15 -16.48
C TRP A 352 18.05 -6.21 -17.57
N PRO A 353 17.57 -7.43 -17.30
CA PRO A 353 17.66 -8.56 -18.24
C PRO A 353 16.61 -8.54 -19.35
N TRP A 354 15.72 -7.54 -19.36
CA TRP A 354 14.62 -7.44 -20.31
C TRP A 354 14.93 -6.49 -21.46
N GLN A 355 14.20 -6.63 -22.58
CA GLN A 355 14.42 -5.81 -23.77
C GLN A 355 13.99 -4.35 -23.62
N SER A 356 12.99 -4.07 -22.76
CA SER A 356 12.47 -2.74 -22.46
C SER A 356 12.28 -2.54 -20.95
N TYR A 357 12.07 -1.30 -20.51
CA TYR A 357 11.76 -1.00 -19.13
C TYR A 357 10.26 -1.03 -18.80
N ASP A 358 9.40 -1.09 -19.81
CA ASP A 358 7.94 -1.13 -19.74
C ASP A 358 7.38 -2.51 -20.15
N VAL A 359 8.00 -3.56 -19.61
CA VAL A 359 7.68 -4.95 -19.95
C VAL A 359 6.24 -5.28 -19.59
N VAL A 360 5.50 -5.75 -20.57
CA VAL A 360 4.20 -6.42 -20.40
C VAL A 360 4.28 -7.84 -20.92
N HIS A 361 3.51 -8.75 -20.34
CA HIS A 361 3.46 -10.15 -20.74
C HIS A 361 2.38 -10.36 -21.80
N ASP A 362 2.48 -11.49 -22.57
CA ASP A 362 1.46 -11.81 -23.56
C ASP A 362 0.04 -11.73 -22.96
N LYS A 363 -0.89 -11.11 -23.68
CA LYS A 363 -2.24 -10.86 -23.17
C LYS A 363 -3.01 -12.13 -22.82
N ASN A 364 -2.71 -13.24 -23.49
CA ASN A 364 -3.35 -14.53 -23.26
C ASN A 364 -2.71 -15.31 -22.11
N THR A 365 -1.60 -14.81 -21.57
CA THR A 365 -0.99 -15.39 -20.36
C THR A 365 -1.87 -15.05 -19.17
N GLY A 366 -2.39 -16.07 -18.52
CA GLY A 366 -3.15 -15.89 -17.27
C GLY A 366 -2.25 -15.37 -16.14
N ARG A 367 -2.75 -15.41 -14.91
CA ARG A 367 -1.96 -15.05 -13.72
C ARG A 367 -0.85 -16.07 -13.52
N PHE A 368 0.36 -15.59 -13.23
CA PHE A 368 1.53 -16.45 -12.99
C PHE A 368 2.61 -15.70 -12.20
N ALA A 369 3.50 -16.46 -11.59
CA ALA A 369 4.78 -15.99 -11.06
C ALA A 369 5.90 -16.88 -11.55
N LYS A 370 6.98 -16.29 -12.08
CA LYS A 370 8.23 -16.95 -12.42
C LYS A 370 9.31 -16.34 -11.54
N TYR A 371 9.90 -17.16 -10.71
CA TYR A 371 10.95 -16.74 -9.76
C TYR A 371 12.33 -16.73 -10.42
N ALA A 372 13.29 -16.03 -9.79
CA ALA A 372 14.65 -15.90 -10.30
C ALA A 372 15.41 -17.24 -10.42
N ASP A 373 15.03 -18.26 -9.65
CA ASP A 373 15.57 -19.62 -9.72
C ASP A 373 14.94 -20.47 -10.83
N GLY A 374 13.98 -19.91 -11.58
CA GLY A 374 13.25 -20.58 -12.64
C GLY A 374 11.99 -21.31 -12.20
N THR A 375 11.69 -21.34 -10.90
CA THR A 375 10.43 -21.88 -10.39
C THR A 375 9.24 -21.10 -10.99
N PHE A 376 8.17 -21.83 -11.35
CA PHE A 376 6.99 -21.26 -11.95
C PHE A 376 5.74 -21.66 -11.15
N GLU A 377 4.88 -20.68 -10.89
CA GLU A 377 3.56 -20.86 -10.30
C GLU A 377 2.51 -20.30 -11.24
N ALA A 378 1.43 -21.06 -11.48
CA ALA A 378 0.24 -20.55 -12.14
C ALA A 378 -0.72 -19.97 -11.09
N GLY A 379 -1.17 -18.76 -11.31
CA GLY A 379 -2.29 -18.20 -10.58
C GLY A 379 -3.58 -18.92 -11.00
N SER A 380 -4.36 -19.38 -10.08
CA SER A 380 -5.61 -20.13 -10.34
C SER A 380 -6.82 -19.28 -10.01
#